data_2dd7aec910a2a9909e7ee65955785270
#
_entry.id   2dd7aec910a2a9909e7ee65955785270
#
_cell.length_a   1.000
_cell.length_b   1.000
_cell.length_c   1.000
_cell.angle_alpha   90.00
_cell.angle_beta   90.00
_cell.angle_gamma   90.00
#
_symmetry.space_group_name_H-M   'P 1'
#
loop_
_entity.id
_entity.type
_entity.pdbx_description
1 polymer ?
#
loop_
_entity_poly.entity_id
_entity_poly.type
_entity_poly.pdbx_seq_one_letter_code
_entity_poly.pdbx_strand_id
1 'polypeptide(L)'
;GELEDALAVCAWARQRWNCEALWLAGFSFGAAIALEAAATVGPAALVTVAPPVGRLIVTPVLRPDCPWLVVQGDRDELVDFATVRRWVSGFDAPPQMLVLPGAEHFFHGRLGELRAGVLEFLAQGPVGGL
;
A
#
# COMPACT_ATOMS: atom_id res chain seq x y z
N GLY A 1 -0.75 -19.44 -5.41
CA GLY A 1 0.33 -18.45 -5.57
C GLY A 1 0.36 -17.46 -4.44
N GLU A 2 1.01 -16.34 -4.67
CA GLU A 2 1.24 -15.36 -3.61
C GLU A 2 -0.05 -14.74 -3.11
N LEU A 3 -1.01 -14.51 -3.99
CA LEU A 3 -2.30 -13.94 -3.58
C LEU A 3 -3.05 -14.89 -2.67
N GLU A 4 -3.14 -16.15 -3.03
CA GLU A 4 -3.80 -17.17 -2.22
C GLU A 4 -3.11 -17.34 -0.88
N ASP A 5 -1.78 -17.26 -0.85
CA ASP A 5 -1.01 -17.32 0.40
C ASP A 5 -1.32 -16.13 1.28
N ALA A 6 -1.39 -14.93 0.69
CA ALA A 6 -1.73 -13.71 1.43
C ALA A 6 -3.13 -13.80 2.03
N LEU A 7 -4.11 -14.28 1.25
CA LEU A 7 -5.48 -14.44 1.74
C LEU A 7 -5.56 -15.46 2.87
N ALA A 8 -4.80 -16.55 2.75
CA ALA A 8 -4.75 -17.59 3.79
C ALA A 8 -4.14 -17.04 5.08
N VAL A 9 -3.09 -16.24 4.98
CA VAL A 9 -2.46 -15.61 6.16
C VAL A 9 -3.42 -14.64 6.83
N CYS A 10 -4.14 -13.84 6.06
CA CYS A 10 -5.12 -12.91 6.62
C CYS A 10 -6.23 -13.62 7.36
N ALA A 11 -6.76 -14.69 6.78
CA ALA A 11 -7.81 -15.49 7.42
C ALA A 11 -7.28 -16.12 8.70
N TRP A 12 -6.06 -16.66 8.65
CA TRP A 12 -5.42 -17.26 9.82
C TRP A 12 -5.21 -16.23 10.93
N ALA A 13 -4.73 -15.02 10.58
CA ALA A 13 -4.48 -13.96 11.54
C ALA A 13 -5.76 -13.53 12.25
N ARG A 14 -6.84 -13.34 11.50
CA ARG A 14 -8.14 -12.98 12.08
C ARG A 14 -8.63 -14.02 13.07
N GLN A 15 -8.47 -15.28 12.72
CA GLN A 15 -8.90 -16.40 13.55
C GLN A 15 -8.00 -16.57 14.75
N ARG A 16 -6.68 -16.50 14.55
CA ARG A 16 -5.69 -16.73 15.61
C ARG A 16 -5.77 -15.68 16.72
N TRP A 17 -6.00 -14.41 16.35
CA TRP A 17 -6.05 -13.30 17.32
C TRP A 17 -7.46 -12.78 17.56
N ASN A 18 -8.45 -13.45 17.00
CA ASN A 18 -9.84 -13.08 17.17
C ASN A 18 -10.07 -11.58 16.88
N CYS A 19 -9.48 -11.09 15.81
CA CYS A 19 -9.60 -9.70 15.41
C CYS A 19 -10.37 -9.61 14.09
N GLU A 20 -11.14 -8.53 13.93
CA GLU A 20 -11.85 -8.26 12.70
C GLU A 20 -11.09 -7.30 11.80
N ALA A 21 -10.36 -6.37 12.40
CA ALA A 21 -9.63 -5.36 11.67
C ALA A 21 -8.20 -5.81 11.38
N LEU A 22 -7.80 -5.67 10.13
CA LEU A 22 -6.42 -5.93 9.70
C LEU A 22 -5.93 -4.73 8.90
N TRP A 23 -4.65 -4.44 9.00
CA TRP A 23 -3.97 -3.51 8.14
C TRP A 23 -3.13 -4.32 7.16
N LEU A 24 -3.20 -3.97 5.88
CA LEU A 24 -2.37 -4.58 4.86
C LEU A 24 -1.31 -3.61 4.41
N ALA A 25 -0.10 -4.10 4.25
CA ALA A 25 1.01 -3.30 3.72
C ALA A 25 1.84 -4.17 2.79
N GLY A 26 2.37 -3.57 1.76
CA GLY A 26 3.23 -4.27 0.83
C GLY A 26 4.22 -3.34 0.17
N PHE A 27 5.37 -3.89 -0.19
CA PHE A 27 6.44 -3.17 -0.87
C PHE A 27 6.68 -3.82 -2.24
N SER A 28 6.74 -3.01 -3.29
CA SER A 28 7.05 -3.42 -4.65
C SER A 28 6.10 -4.55 -5.09
N PHE A 29 6.60 -5.75 -5.40
CA PHE A 29 5.75 -6.89 -5.74
C PHE A 29 4.68 -7.12 -4.66
N GLY A 30 5.08 -7.03 -3.39
CA GLY A 30 4.15 -7.17 -2.27
C GLY A 30 3.06 -6.10 -2.26
N ALA A 31 3.33 -4.92 -2.80
CA ALA A 31 2.31 -3.88 -2.93
C ALA A 31 1.21 -4.30 -3.90
N ALA A 32 1.57 -4.93 -5.02
CA ALA A 32 0.60 -5.44 -5.97
C ALA A 32 -0.27 -6.53 -5.33
N ILE A 33 0.34 -7.43 -4.56
CA ILE A 33 -0.37 -8.50 -3.88
C ILE A 33 -1.31 -7.94 -2.81
N ALA A 34 -0.83 -6.99 -2.01
CA ALA A 34 -1.64 -6.36 -0.96
C ALA A 34 -2.86 -5.66 -1.57
N LEU A 35 -2.67 -4.97 -2.68
CA LEU A 35 -3.76 -4.28 -3.38
C LEU A 35 -4.82 -5.27 -3.86
N GLU A 36 -4.42 -6.37 -4.47
CA GLU A 36 -5.36 -7.40 -4.90
C GLU A 36 -6.08 -8.05 -3.71
N ALA A 37 -5.33 -8.36 -2.65
CA ALA A 37 -5.89 -8.98 -1.46
C ALA A 37 -6.90 -8.07 -0.77
N ALA A 38 -6.72 -6.76 -0.85
CA ALA A 38 -7.58 -5.80 -0.19
C ALA A 38 -9.05 -5.93 -0.62
N ALA A 39 -9.30 -6.28 -1.88
CA ALA A 39 -10.65 -6.44 -2.40
C ALA A 39 -11.41 -7.57 -1.70
N THR A 40 -10.70 -8.62 -1.29
CA THR A 40 -11.30 -9.78 -0.62
C THR A 40 -11.27 -9.62 0.91
N VAL A 41 -10.16 -9.10 1.42
CA VAL A 41 -9.93 -9.01 2.86
C VAL A 41 -10.73 -7.90 3.52
N GLY A 42 -10.93 -6.77 2.84
CA GLY A 42 -11.56 -5.61 3.42
C GLY A 42 -10.76 -5.06 4.60
N PRO A 43 -9.49 -4.66 4.39
CA PRO A 43 -8.67 -4.19 5.51
C PRO A 43 -9.15 -2.84 6.04
N ALA A 44 -8.77 -2.55 7.28
CA ALA A 44 -9.06 -1.25 7.90
C ALA A 44 -8.15 -0.15 7.34
N ALA A 45 -6.99 -0.51 6.80
CA ALA A 45 -6.08 0.42 6.13
C ALA A 45 -5.16 -0.36 5.20
N LEU A 46 -4.71 0.31 4.14
CA LEU A 46 -3.80 -0.27 3.14
C LEU A 46 -2.63 0.68 2.93
N VAL A 47 -1.42 0.13 2.93
CA VAL A 47 -0.21 0.86 2.59
C VAL A 47 0.50 0.15 1.46
N THR A 48 0.70 0.84 0.34
CA THR A 48 1.46 0.30 -0.78
C THR A 48 2.69 1.16 -1.00
N VAL A 49 3.86 0.54 -0.89
CA VAL A 49 5.14 1.21 -1.02
C VAL A 49 5.77 0.80 -2.35
N ALA A 50 6.14 1.77 -3.17
CA ALA A 50 6.72 1.56 -4.49
C ALA A 50 5.88 0.59 -5.34
N PRO A 51 4.56 0.87 -5.52
CA PRO A 51 3.69 -0.03 -6.27
C PRO A 51 4.13 -0.12 -7.74
N PRO A 52 4.27 -1.33 -8.28
CA PRO A 52 4.81 -1.52 -9.64
C PRO A 52 3.75 -1.25 -10.72
N VAL A 53 3.30 -0.01 -10.79
CA VAL A 53 2.31 0.44 -11.77
C VAL A 53 2.92 0.37 -13.18
N GLY A 54 2.16 -0.20 -14.11
CA GLY A 54 2.63 -0.39 -15.48
C GLY A 54 3.39 -1.69 -15.70
N ARG A 55 3.65 -2.45 -14.64
CA ARG A 55 4.33 -3.75 -14.72
C ARG A 55 3.44 -4.85 -14.17
N LEU A 56 3.24 -4.89 -12.86
CA LEU A 56 2.40 -5.88 -12.19
C LEU A 56 0.99 -5.34 -11.91
N ILE A 57 0.83 -4.02 -11.91
CA ILE A 57 -0.48 -3.36 -11.83
C ILE A 57 -0.73 -2.76 -13.20
N VAL A 58 -1.36 -3.52 -14.09
CA VAL A 58 -1.49 -3.13 -15.52
C VAL A 58 -2.92 -2.88 -15.97
N THR A 59 -3.91 -3.30 -15.19
CA THR A 59 -5.32 -3.10 -15.53
C THR A 59 -5.94 -2.07 -14.62
N PRO A 60 -7.09 -1.50 -15.01
CA PRO A 60 -7.83 -0.66 -14.09
C PRO A 60 -8.09 -1.41 -12.79
N VAL A 61 -7.77 -0.78 -11.68
CA VAL A 61 -7.90 -1.36 -10.36
C VAL A 61 -9.09 -0.72 -9.66
N LEU A 62 -9.94 -1.54 -9.06
CA LEU A 62 -11.00 -1.00 -8.21
C LEU A 62 -10.36 -0.47 -6.94
N ARG A 63 -10.66 0.79 -6.62
CA ARG A 63 -10.11 1.40 -5.41
C ARG A 63 -10.62 0.67 -4.17
N PRO A 64 -9.72 0.19 -3.30
CA PRO A 64 -10.16 -0.41 -2.04
C PRO A 64 -10.96 0.60 -1.21
N ASP A 65 -11.98 0.10 -0.52
CA ASP A 65 -12.86 0.94 0.30
C ASP A 65 -12.30 1.06 1.72
N CYS A 66 -11.15 1.69 1.83
CA CYS A 66 -10.47 1.90 3.12
C CYS A 66 -9.48 3.05 2.97
N PRO A 67 -8.99 3.63 4.06
CA PRO A 67 -7.86 4.55 4.00
C PRO A 67 -6.67 3.88 3.37
N TRP A 68 -6.06 4.55 2.41
CA TRP A 68 -4.99 3.97 1.60
C TRP A 68 -3.87 5.00 1.43
N LEU A 69 -2.64 4.58 1.73
CA LEU A 69 -1.43 5.38 1.54
C LEU A 69 -0.57 4.75 0.46
N VAL A 70 -0.16 5.56 -0.51
CA VAL A 70 0.85 5.19 -1.50
C VAL A 70 2.14 5.93 -1.15
N VAL A 71 3.23 5.21 -0.98
CA VAL A 71 4.55 5.81 -0.73
C VAL A 71 5.43 5.57 -1.95
N GLN A 72 6.05 6.64 -2.44
CA GLN A 72 6.89 6.54 -3.64
C GLN A 72 8.09 7.47 -3.52
N GLY A 73 9.27 6.94 -3.83
CA GLY A 73 10.46 7.74 -4.01
C GLY A 73 10.49 8.35 -5.42
N ASP A 74 10.91 9.59 -5.55
CA ASP A 74 10.93 10.25 -6.86
C ASP A 74 12.18 9.95 -7.67
N ARG A 75 13.12 9.17 -7.11
CA ARG A 75 14.32 8.67 -7.78
C ARG A 75 14.32 7.16 -7.90
N ASP A 76 13.14 6.55 -7.86
CA ASP A 76 12.99 5.11 -8.00
C ASP A 76 13.39 4.70 -9.42
N GLU A 77 14.39 3.81 -9.54
CA GLU A 77 14.92 3.37 -10.82
C GLU A 77 14.15 2.19 -11.42
N LEU A 78 13.28 1.56 -10.64
CA LEU A 78 12.49 0.40 -11.08
C LEU A 78 11.03 0.75 -11.35
N VAL A 79 10.51 1.77 -10.68
CA VAL A 79 9.12 2.20 -10.80
C VAL A 79 9.13 3.68 -11.18
N ASP A 80 8.54 4.01 -12.31
CA ASP A 80 8.50 5.39 -12.79
C ASP A 80 7.60 6.26 -11.92
N PHE A 81 8.19 7.26 -11.28
CA PHE A 81 7.49 8.16 -10.38
C PHE A 81 6.28 8.84 -11.04
N ALA A 82 6.47 9.35 -12.26
CA ALA A 82 5.39 10.05 -12.96
C ALA A 82 4.21 9.14 -13.25
N THR A 83 4.49 7.88 -13.57
CA THR A 83 3.46 6.86 -13.81
C THR A 83 2.64 6.61 -12.54
N VAL A 84 3.31 6.46 -11.40
CA VAL A 84 2.63 6.25 -10.12
C VAL A 84 1.78 7.47 -9.78
N ARG A 85 2.31 8.66 -9.96
CA ARG A 85 1.60 9.89 -9.64
C ARG A 85 0.33 10.04 -10.47
N ARG A 86 0.40 9.76 -11.77
CA ARG A 86 -0.77 9.80 -12.65
C ARG A 86 -1.79 8.75 -12.23
N TRP A 87 -1.34 7.57 -11.91
CA TRP A 87 -2.22 6.49 -11.48
C TRP A 87 -2.98 6.86 -10.21
N VAL A 88 -2.27 7.40 -9.21
CA VAL A 88 -2.88 7.85 -7.96
C VAL A 88 -3.95 8.91 -8.22
N SER A 89 -3.61 9.93 -9.01
CA SER A 89 -4.54 11.04 -9.26
C SER A 89 -5.71 10.65 -10.17
N GLY A 90 -5.64 9.50 -10.80
CA GLY A 90 -6.71 9.01 -11.67
C GLY A 90 -7.91 8.41 -10.93
N PHE A 91 -7.80 8.14 -9.64
CA PHE A 91 -8.93 7.66 -8.86
C PHE A 91 -9.90 8.79 -8.52
N ASP A 92 -11.20 8.53 -8.50
CA ASP A 92 -12.20 9.53 -8.11
C ASP A 92 -11.97 10.02 -6.67
N ALA A 93 -11.62 9.10 -5.78
CA ALA A 93 -11.20 9.41 -4.42
C ALA A 93 -9.75 8.95 -4.26
N PRO A 94 -8.78 9.78 -4.64
CA PRO A 94 -7.39 9.34 -4.63
C PRO A 94 -6.89 8.92 -3.25
N PRO A 95 -6.01 7.92 -3.18
CA PRO A 95 -5.33 7.63 -1.93
C PRO A 95 -4.42 8.79 -1.53
N GLN A 96 -4.04 8.81 -0.27
CA GLN A 96 -2.98 9.73 0.16
C GLN A 96 -1.67 9.29 -0.51
N MET A 97 -0.85 10.26 -0.89
CA MET A 97 0.44 9.97 -1.49
C MET A 97 1.55 10.64 -0.69
N LEU A 98 2.49 9.84 -0.24
CA LEU A 98 3.70 10.32 0.41
C LEU A 98 4.86 10.17 -0.56
N VAL A 99 5.42 11.29 -0.99
CA VAL A 99 6.61 11.29 -1.84
C VAL A 99 7.83 11.52 -0.96
N LEU A 100 8.83 10.65 -1.08
CA LEU A 100 10.12 10.83 -0.42
C LEU A 100 11.10 11.36 -1.44
N PRO A 101 11.41 12.68 -1.41
CA PRO A 101 12.28 13.29 -2.40
C PRO A 101 13.69 12.69 -2.34
N GLY A 102 14.24 12.34 -3.49
CA GLY A 102 15.56 11.76 -3.61
C GLY A 102 15.64 10.27 -3.27
N ALA A 103 14.54 9.65 -2.84
CA ALA A 103 14.56 8.24 -2.47
C ALA A 103 14.51 7.35 -3.71
N GLU A 104 15.34 6.31 -3.69
CA GLU A 104 15.37 5.26 -4.70
C GLU A 104 14.42 4.12 -4.32
N HIS A 105 14.39 3.07 -5.12
CA HIS A 105 13.43 1.98 -4.93
C HIS A 105 13.48 1.33 -3.54
N PHE A 106 14.68 1.14 -2.99
CA PHE A 106 14.85 0.48 -1.70
C PHE A 106 14.97 1.44 -0.53
N PHE A 107 14.82 2.73 -0.75
CA PHE A 107 14.84 3.76 0.29
C PHE A 107 16.11 3.72 1.14
N HIS A 108 17.26 3.49 0.53
CA HIS A 108 18.54 3.47 1.25
C HIS A 108 18.77 4.77 2.03
N GLY A 109 19.05 4.63 3.32
CA GLY A 109 19.29 5.79 4.18
C GLY A 109 18.02 6.58 4.51
N ARG A 110 16.86 6.13 4.06
CA ARG A 110 15.59 6.85 4.19
C ARG A 110 14.50 6.04 4.90
N LEU A 111 14.88 4.88 5.49
CA LEU A 111 13.92 4.00 6.14
C LEU A 111 13.23 4.65 7.33
N GLY A 112 13.92 5.53 8.04
CA GLY A 112 13.32 6.27 9.15
C GLY A 112 12.19 7.18 8.69
N GLU A 113 12.36 7.87 7.57
CA GLU A 113 11.32 8.73 7.01
C GLU A 113 10.14 7.90 6.51
N LEU A 114 10.42 6.78 5.86
CA LEU A 114 9.37 5.86 5.40
C LEU A 114 8.56 5.37 6.59
N ARG A 115 9.23 4.88 7.62
CA ARG A 115 8.57 4.40 8.83
C ARG A 115 7.72 5.47 9.48
N ALA A 116 8.26 6.67 9.64
CA ALA A 116 7.55 7.78 10.27
C ALA A 116 6.28 8.14 9.48
N GLY A 117 6.37 8.20 8.16
CA GLY A 117 5.23 8.51 7.30
C GLY A 117 4.12 7.47 7.38
N VAL A 118 4.50 6.19 7.41
CA VAL A 118 3.54 5.09 7.52
C VAL A 118 2.86 5.13 8.89
N LEU A 119 3.63 5.30 9.96
CA LEU A 119 3.06 5.35 11.32
C LEU A 119 2.13 6.54 11.49
N GLU A 120 2.48 7.69 10.93
CA GLU A 120 1.63 8.88 10.98
C GLU A 120 0.30 8.62 10.25
N PHE A 121 0.35 8.00 9.09
CA PHE A 121 -0.85 7.63 8.36
C PHE A 121 -1.74 6.69 9.17
N LEU A 122 -1.15 5.64 9.76
CA LEU A 122 -1.91 4.65 10.51
C LEU A 122 -2.52 5.23 11.80
N ALA A 123 -1.94 6.30 12.34
CA ALA A 123 -2.47 6.97 13.52
C ALA A 123 -3.65 7.88 13.21
N GLN A 124 -3.92 8.15 11.92
CA GLN A 124 -5.00 9.04 11.47
C GLN A 124 -6.29 8.28 11.15
N GLY A 125 -7.28 9.02 10.75
CA GLY A 125 -8.49 8.50 10.17
C GLY A 125 -9.24 7.51 11.04
N PRO A 126 -9.91 6.53 10.44
CA PRO A 126 -10.71 5.57 11.19
C PRO A 126 -9.84 4.70 12.09
N VAL A 127 -8.58 4.51 11.73
CA VAL A 127 -7.64 3.77 12.57
C VAL A 127 -7.40 4.52 13.86
N GLY A 128 -7.16 5.84 13.77
CA GLY A 128 -7.01 6.69 14.92
C GLY A 128 -8.30 6.79 15.74
N GLY A 129 -9.43 6.58 15.12
CA GLY A 129 -10.73 6.59 15.78
C GLY A 129 -11.01 5.35 16.61
N LEU A 130 -10.15 4.37 16.50
CA LEU A 130 -10.28 3.19 17.33
C LEU A 130 -9.80 3.48 18.75
#